data_95e9fb0b8b49d24802c06fda87c5901d
#
_entry.id   95e9fb0b8b49d24802c06fda87c5901d
#
_cell.length_a   1.000
_cell.length_b   1.000
_cell.length_c   1.000
_cell.angle_alpha   90.00
_cell.angle_beta   90.00
_cell.angle_gamma   90.00
#
_symmetry.space_group_name_H-M   'P 1'
#
loop_
_entity.id
_entity.type
_entity.pdbx_description
1 polymer ?
#
loop_
_entity_poly.entity_id
_entity_poly.type
_entity_poly.pdbx_seq_one_letter_code
_entity_poly.pdbx_strand_id
1 'polypeptide(L)'
;MKAISGPAFGRSFVQQPSCGTTQEPSAAETRVIEANVAFYLQIAEKYDSYETYLFDPDLQQTLEDDLDMIGSHFSSLGRTPSCLECGGGTGNLTLKMCARGWAVTVVDVSEKMLGLLQEKACAQGHSPNLIQGPIERFLEKASEPYDLVAFSSVLHHLYSYLSIVERASKQLSLGGIFYSNYDPLAPKSPFWAGAFDALDTTIAKVLFDPADVLPGIRRRLRKFFSGSDPEFGRAVASAGDVAEFHVRTGVDDMQIQRVLETNGFSIVRHQRFATGRTAVTRFLNDRLRLLESFKIIARRNS
;
A
#
# COMPACT_ATOMS: atom_id res chain seq x y z
N MET A 1 25.62 36.93 -21.31
CA MET A 1 25.12 35.75 -20.57
C MET A 1 23.87 36.18 -19.82
N LYS A 2 22.69 35.84 -20.34
CA LYS A 2 21.39 36.10 -19.66
C LYS A 2 20.99 34.78 -18.97
N ALA A 3 20.88 34.83 -17.65
CA ALA A 3 20.34 33.73 -16.85
C ALA A 3 18.85 33.57 -17.20
N ILE A 4 18.46 32.38 -17.65
CA ILE A 4 17.07 31.99 -17.86
C ILE A 4 16.58 31.49 -16.51
N SER A 5 15.76 32.29 -15.83
CA SER A 5 15.01 31.86 -14.65
C SER A 5 13.92 30.90 -15.10
N GLY A 6 14.04 29.63 -14.76
CA GLY A 6 12.98 28.63 -14.92
C GLY A 6 11.80 28.94 -13.99
N PRO A 7 10.56 28.56 -14.37
CA PRO A 7 9.39 28.81 -13.54
C PRO A 7 9.49 28.02 -12.23
N ALA A 8 9.29 28.72 -11.12
CA ALA A 8 9.09 28.12 -9.82
C ALA A 8 7.75 27.37 -9.85
N PHE A 9 7.79 26.03 -9.89
CA PHE A 9 6.60 25.19 -9.69
C PHE A 9 6.16 25.34 -8.24
N GLY A 10 5.11 26.13 -8.02
CA GLY A 10 4.45 26.26 -6.74
C GLY A 10 3.84 24.91 -6.34
N ARG A 11 4.23 24.40 -5.20
CA ARG A 11 3.62 23.22 -4.55
C ARG A 11 2.18 23.61 -4.15
N SER A 12 1.19 23.22 -4.92
CA SER A 12 -0.20 23.31 -4.51
C SER A 12 -0.78 21.90 -4.42
N PHE A 13 -0.61 21.26 -3.25
CA PHE A 13 -1.50 20.18 -2.88
C PHE A 13 -2.90 20.77 -2.70
N VAL A 14 -3.89 20.21 -3.37
CA VAL A 14 -5.27 20.67 -3.22
C VAL A 14 -5.76 20.23 -1.84
N GLN A 15 -5.81 21.17 -0.88
CA GLN A 15 -6.55 20.97 0.36
C GLN A 15 -8.04 20.99 0.03
N GLN A 16 -8.76 19.92 0.37
CA GLN A 16 -10.20 19.85 0.12
C GLN A 16 -10.98 20.86 0.98
N PRO A 17 -11.99 21.56 0.41
CA PRO A 17 -12.87 22.43 1.17
C PRO A 17 -13.75 21.64 2.15
N SER A 18 -13.85 22.12 3.36
CA SER A 18 -14.74 21.61 4.42
C SER A 18 -16.18 22.01 4.14
N CYS A 19 -17.06 21.10 3.71
CA CYS A 19 -18.50 21.28 3.82
C CYS A 19 -19.24 19.94 3.78
N GLY A 20 -20.05 19.68 4.79
CA GLY A 20 -20.91 18.52 4.94
C GLY A 20 -20.74 17.88 6.32
N THR A 21 -21.81 17.43 6.95
CA THR A 21 -21.83 16.69 8.22
C THR A 21 -21.13 15.34 8.05
N THR A 22 -19.80 15.37 8.11
CA THR A 22 -18.97 14.17 8.13
C THR A 22 -18.97 13.63 9.55
N GLN A 23 -19.25 12.34 9.68
CA GLN A 23 -19.06 11.65 10.95
C GLN A 23 -17.56 11.72 11.29
N GLU A 24 -17.20 12.37 12.39
CA GLU A 24 -15.79 12.46 12.79
C GLU A 24 -15.24 11.04 13.02
N PRO A 25 -14.01 10.75 12.58
CA PRO A 25 -13.41 9.46 12.84
C PRO A 25 -13.37 9.19 14.35
N SER A 26 -13.57 7.95 14.74
CA SER A 26 -13.45 7.55 16.15
C SER A 26 -12.05 7.90 16.70
N ALA A 27 -11.93 8.04 18.01
CA ALA A 27 -10.63 8.29 18.64
C ALA A 27 -9.58 7.20 18.27
N ALA A 28 -10.03 5.96 18.07
CA ALA A 28 -9.16 4.86 17.64
C ALA A 28 -8.69 5.02 16.19
N GLU A 29 -9.58 5.35 15.26
CA GLU A 29 -9.23 5.66 13.86
C GLU A 29 -8.27 6.84 13.75
N THR A 30 -8.55 7.93 14.49
CA THR A 30 -7.66 9.10 14.53
C THR A 30 -6.25 8.72 14.96
N ARG A 31 -6.11 7.90 16.00
CA ARG A 31 -4.79 7.43 16.48
C ARG A 31 -4.06 6.59 15.44
N VAL A 32 -4.76 5.74 14.68
CA VAL A 32 -4.16 4.94 13.60
C VAL A 32 -3.70 5.84 12.46
N ILE A 33 -4.51 6.82 12.05
CA ILE A 33 -4.15 7.80 11.02
C ILE A 33 -2.91 8.60 11.44
N GLU A 34 -2.88 9.14 12.67
CA GLU A 34 -1.74 9.90 13.19
C GLU A 34 -0.47 9.05 13.26
N ALA A 35 -0.59 7.78 13.66
CA ALA A 35 0.53 6.85 13.69
C ALA A 35 1.07 6.56 12.29
N ASN A 36 0.21 6.38 11.29
CA ASN A 36 0.61 6.22 9.88
C ASN A 36 1.38 7.45 9.39
N VAL A 37 0.85 8.66 9.62
CA VAL A 37 1.53 9.90 9.23
C VAL A 37 2.92 9.98 9.87
N ALA A 38 3.02 9.74 11.19
CA ALA A 38 4.28 9.83 11.92
C ALA A 38 5.30 8.77 11.46
N PHE A 39 4.86 7.55 11.19
CA PHE A 39 5.71 6.45 10.75
C PHE A 39 6.25 6.72 9.34
N TYR A 40 5.38 7.01 8.38
CA TYR A 40 5.79 7.25 6.99
C TYR A 40 6.60 8.53 6.80
N LEU A 41 6.41 9.54 7.65
CA LEU A 41 7.29 10.71 7.65
C LEU A 41 8.76 10.34 7.92
N GLN A 42 9.00 9.34 8.76
CA GLN A 42 10.35 8.92 9.14
C GLN A 42 11.01 8.01 8.10
N ILE A 43 10.24 7.12 7.44
CA ILE A 43 10.80 6.10 6.57
C ILE A 43 10.69 6.44 5.07
N ALA A 44 9.95 7.48 4.68
CA ALA A 44 9.61 7.76 3.29
C ALA A 44 10.81 7.72 2.32
N GLU A 45 11.93 8.36 2.67
CA GLU A 45 13.14 8.39 1.81
C GLU A 45 13.81 7.03 1.64
N LYS A 46 13.58 6.12 2.59
CA LYS A 46 14.16 4.76 2.59
C LYS A 46 13.12 3.69 2.28
N TYR A 47 11.88 4.08 2.03
CA TYR A 47 10.76 3.16 1.89
C TYR A 47 11.00 2.10 0.80
N ASP A 48 11.37 2.52 -0.40
CA ASP A 48 11.62 1.60 -1.51
C ASP A 48 12.78 0.62 -1.23
N SER A 49 13.75 1.03 -0.42
CA SER A 49 14.86 0.17 0.02
C SER A 49 14.52 -0.69 1.24
N TYR A 50 13.49 -0.31 1.99
CA TYR A 50 13.00 -1.05 3.15
C TYR A 50 12.03 -2.15 2.74
N GLU A 51 11.09 -1.85 1.85
CA GLU A 51 10.06 -2.76 1.33
C GLU A 51 10.54 -3.51 0.06
N THR A 52 11.74 -4.07 0.13
CA THR A 52 12.39 -4.72 -1.04
C THR A 52 11.56 -5.81 -1.70
N TYR A 53 10.71 -6.51 -0.95
CA TYR A 53 9.84 -7.56 -1.50
C TYR A 53 8.80 -7.01 -2.47
N LEU A 54 8.29 -5.79 -2.27
CA LEU A 54 7.36 -5.15 -3.21
C LEU A 54 8.00 -4.90 -4.58
N PHE A 55 9.33 -4.73 -4.62
CA PHE A 55 10.09 -4.45 -5.83
C PHE A 55 10.79 -5.71 -6.40
N ASP A 56 10.45 -6.89 -5.87
CA ASP A 56 10.94 -8.16 -6.42
C ASP A 56 10.46 -8.35 -7.87
N PRO A 57 11.33 -8.74 -8.81
CA PRO A 57 10.99 -8.83 -10.23
C PRO A 57 9.79 -9.72 -10.55
N ASP A 58 9.62 -10.86 -9.86
CA ASP A 58 8.50 -11.78 -10.12
C ASP A 58 7.18 -11.20 -9.60
N LEU A 59 7.22 -10.52 -8.43
CA LEU A 59 6.04 -9.84 -7.89
C LEU A 59 5.69 -8.60 -8.73
N GLN A 60 6.69 -7.89 -9.25
CA GLN A 60 6.48 -6.78 -10.17
C GLN A 60 5.87 -7.27 -11.49
N GLN A 61 6.34 -8.40 -12.04
CA GLN A 61 5.75 -8.98 -13.24
C GLN A 61 4.29 -9.38 -13.00
N THR A 62 4.00 -9.98 -11.86
CA THR A 62 2.61 -10.32 -11.47
C THR A 62 1.71 -9.09 -11.40
N LEU A 63 2.24 -7.96 -10.91
CA LEU A 63 1.52 -6.69 -10.87
C LEU A 63 1.25 -6.14 -12.26
N GLU A 64 2.24 -6.21 -13.18
CA GLU A 64 2.07 -5.83 -14.59
C GLU A 64 1.01 -6.70 -15.27
N ASP A 65 1.06 -8.03 -15.07
CA ASP A 65 0.07 -8.97 -15.63
C ASP A 65 -1.37 -8.68 -15.15
N ASP A 66 -1.53 -8.31 -13.87
CA ASP A 66 -2.82 -7.91 -13.31
C ASP A 66 -3.32 -6.61 -13.97
N LEU A 67 -2.45 -5.61 -14.12
CA LEU A 67 -2.78 -4.36 -14.78
C LEU A 67 -3.09 -4.54 -16.27
N ASP A 68 -2.39 -5.43 -16.97
CA ASP A 68 -2.66 -5.76 -18.37
C ASP A 68 -4.01 -6.45 -18.53
N MET A 69 -4.38 -7.35 -17.61
CA MET A 69 -5.71 -7.96 -17.60
C MET A 69 -6.81 -6.91 -17.35
N ILE A 70 -6.61 -6.00 -16.39
CA ILE A 70 -7.53 -4.90 -16.09
C ILE A 70 -7.64 -3.97 -17.31
N GLY A 71 -6.52 -3.59 -17.90
CA GLY A 71 -6.47 -2.74 -19.09
C GLY A 71 -7.20 -3.37 -20.29
N SER A 72 -7.02 -4.68 -20.50
CA SER A 72 -7.71 -5.42 -21.56
C SER A 72 -9.24 -5.40 -21.38
N HIS A 73 -9.72 -5.50 -20.12
CA HIS A 73 -11.14 -5.36 -19.83
C HIS A 73 -11.68 -3.98 -20.27
N PHE A 74 -11.02 -2.87 -19.90
CA PHE A 74 -11.48 -1.53 -20.28
C PHE A 74 -11.31 -1.25 -21.75
N SER A 75 -10.25 -1.75 -22.38
CA SER A 75 -10.04 -1.66 -23.84
C SER A 75 -11.17 -2.36 -24.61
N SER A 76 -11.67 -3.51 -24.12
CA SER A 76 -12.80 -4.20 -24.71
C SER A 76 -14.11 -3.39 -24.63
N LEU A 77 -14.20 -2.46 -23.69
CA LEU A 77 -15.31 -1.51 -23.52
C LEU A 77 -15.08 -0.19 -24.26
N GLY A 78 -13.96 -0.04 -24.98
CA GLY A 78 -13.59 1.19 -25.67
C GLY A 78 -13.28 2.37 -24.73
N ARG A 79 -12.83 2.10 -23.49
CA ARG A 79 -12.58 3.11 -22.46
C ARG A 79 -11.14 3.08 -21.97
N THR A 80 -10.60 4.27 -21.68
CA THR A 80 -9.41 4.43 -20.83
C THR A 80 -9.87 4.63 -19.39
N PRO A 81 -9.45 3.80 -18.43
CA PRO A 81 -10.00 3.86 -17.09
C PRO A 81 -9.58 5.11 -16.33
N SER A 82 -10.54 5.65 -15.57
CA SER A 82 -10.29 6.57 -14.46
C SER A 82 -10.03 5.75 -13.20
N CYS A 83 -8.89 5.99 -12.53
CA CYS A 83 -8.41 5.19 -11.42
C CYS A 83 -8.35 6.00 -10.14
N LEU A 84 -8.76 5.39 -9.04
CA LEU A 84 -8.52 5.84 -7.68
C LEU A 84 -7.56 4.85 -7.02
N GLU A 85 -6.39 5.32 -6.62
CA GLU A 85 -5.48 4.57 -5.76
C GLU A 85 -5.57 5.10 -4.34
N CYS A 86 -5.94 4.22 -3.42
CA CYS A 86 -6.03 4.48 -2.00
C CYS A 86 -4.71 4.06 -1.33
N GLY A 87 -3.94 5.02 -0.80
CA GLY A 87 -2.63 4.77 -0.20
C GLY A 87 -1.54 4.53 -1.25
N GLY A 88 -1.29 5.53 -2.10
CA GLY A 88 -0.34 5.39 -3.20
C GLY A 88 1.13 5.35 -2.80
N GLY A 89 1.47 5.76 -1.58
CA GLY A 89 2.84 5.76 -1.08
C GLY A 89 3.82 6.48 -2.02
N THR A 90 4.92 5.83 -2.35
CA THR A 90 5.94 6.36 -3.29
C THR A 90 5.64 6.06 -4.76
N GLY A 91 4.46 5.46 -5.08
CA GLY A 91 3.92 5.36 -6.44
C GLY A 91 4.21 4.07 -7.21
N ASN A 92 4.50 2.95 -6.54
CA ASN A 92 4.77 1.69 -7.23
C ASN A 92 3.64 1.29 -8.20
N LEU A 93 2.38 1.37 -7.78
CA LEU A 93 1.22 1.07 -8.63
C LEU A 93 0.83 2.27 -9.49
N THR A 94 0.83 3.50 -8.93
CA THR A 94 0.50 4.75 -9.64
C THR A 94 1.27 4.89 -10.94
N LEU A 95 2.60 4.76 -10.89
CA LEU A 95 3.47 4.97 -12.06
C LEU A 95 3.19 3.97 -13.18
N LYS A 96 2.86 2.72 -12.84
CA LYS A 96 2.49 1.69 -13.81
C LYS A 96 1.14 1.98 -14.48
N MET A 97 0.16 2.48 -13.72
CA MET A 97 -1.11 2.92 -14.27
C MET A 97 -0.94 4.15 -15.18
N CYS A 98 -0.14 5.13 -14.75
CA CYS A 98 0.18 6.31 -15.55
C CYS A 98 0.92 5.95 -16.86
N ALA A 99 1.86 4.99 -16.82
CA ALA A 99 2.57 4.51 -18.01
C ALA A 99 1.64 3.86 -19.05
N ARG A 100 0.48 3.36 -18.63
CA ARG A 100 -0.59 2.86 -19.52
C ARG A 100 -1.52 3.97 -20.04
N GLY A 101 -1.24 5.22 -19.68
CA GLY A 101 -2.07 6.37 -20.08
C GLY A 101 -3.38 6.50 -19.30
N TRP A 102 -3.50 5.82 -18.15
CA TRP A 102 -4.70 5.90 -17.31
C TRP A 102 -4.75 7.21 -16.53
N ALA A 103 -5.96 7.71 -16.28
CA ALA A 103 -6.17 8.89 -15.44
C ALA A 103 -6.17 8.47 -13.96
N VAL A 104 -5.13 8.81 -13.21
CA VAL A 104 -4.93 8.33 -11.85
C VAL A 104 -5.12 9.45 -10.84
N THR A 105 -6.02 9.24 -9.88
CA THR A 105 -6.14 10.00 -8.64
C THR A 105 -5.58 9.16 -7.50
N VAL A 106 -4.71 9.74 -6.69
CA VAL A 106 -4.06 9.09 -5.55
C VAL A 106 -4.44 9.80 -4.28
N VAL A 107 -4.85 9.04 -3.27
CA VAL A 107 -5.11 9.55 -1.92
C VAL A 107 -4.13 8.92 -0.94
N ASP A 108 -3.37 9.75 -0.23
CA ASP A 108 -2.44 9.29 0.81
C ASP A 108 -2.38 10.29 1.97
N VAL A 109 -2.23 9.80 3.20
CA VAL A 109 -2.13 10.65 4.40
C VAL A 109 -0.78 11.35 4.50
N SER A 110 0.27 10.80 3.88
CA SER A 110 1.64 11.27 3.98
C SER A 110 2.00 12.25 2.87
N GLU A 111 2.11 13.53 3.20
CA GLU A 111 2.60 14.57 2.28
C GLU A 111 3.98 14.20 1.71
N LYS A 112 4.85 13.62 2.54
CA LYS A 112 6.21 13.26 2.12
C LYS A 112 6.22 12.13 1.09
N MET A 113 5.35 11.12 1.24
CA MET A 113 5.17 10.05 0.25
C MET A 113 4.65 10.62 -1.07
N LEU A 114 3.61 11.46 -1.02
CA LEU A 114 3.08 12.12 -2.21
C LEU A 114 4.12 13.02 -2.90
N GLY A 115 4.98 13.68 -2.14
CA GLY A 115 6.10 14.46 -2.69
C GLY A 115 7.07 13.61 -3.50
N LEU A 116 7.48 12.46 -2.95
CA LEU A 116 8.35 11.51 -3.65
C LEU A 116 7.67 10.90 -4.89
N LEU A 117 6.39 10.57 -4.79
CA LEU A 117 5.60 10.11 -5.93
C LEU A 117 5.56 11.18 -7.03
N GLN A 118 5.30 12.43 -6.67
CA GLN A 118 5.26 13.54 -7.63
C GLN A 118 6.59 13.72 -8.36
N GLU A 119 7.71 13.66 -7.62
CA GLU A 119 9.05 13.76 -8.20
C GLU A 119 9.30 12.63 -9.23
N LYS A 120 8.96 11.38 -8.86
CA LYS A 120 9.09 10.21 -9.74
C LYS A 120 8.18 10.32 -10.97
N ALA A 121 6.93 10.74 -10.78
CA ALA A 121 5.96 10.91 -11.86
C ALA A 121 6.41 11.98 -12.85
N CYS A 122 6.82 13.15 -12.37
CA CYS A 122 7.35 14.23 -13.19
C CYS A 122 8.59 13.80 -13.99
N ALA A 123 9.50 13.05 -13.38
CA ALA A 123 10.69 12.53 -14.05
C ALA A 123 10.36 11.57 -15.21
N GLN A 124 9.19 10.91 -15.17
CA GLN A 124 8.67 10.02 -16.21
C GLN A 124 7.66 10.69 -17.14
N GLY A 125 7.40 12.00 -16.99
CA GLY A 125 6.45 12.75 -17.82
C GLY A 125 4.99 12.48 -17.47
N HIS A 126 4.69 12.01 -16.26
CA HIS A 126 3.34 11.73 -15.77
C HIS A 126 2.84 12.82 -14.81
N SER A 127 1.52 12.97 -14.71
CA SER A 127 0.87 13.96 -13.84
C SER A 127 -0.37 13.36 -13.17
N PRO A 128 -0.22 12.44 -12.21
CA PRO A 128 -1.35 11.95 -11.43
C PRO A 128 -1.95 13.07 -10.56
N ASN A 129 -3.25 12.99 -10.28
CA ASN A 129 -3.90 13.88 -9.34
C ASN A 129 -3.63 13.39 -7.91
N LEU A 130 -2.87 14.18 -7.11
CA LEU A 130 -2.44 13.81 -5.77
C LEU A 130 -3.27 14.54 -4.72
N ILE A 131 -3.88 13.79 -3.81
CA ILE A 131 -4.76 14.31 -2.76
C ILE A 131 -4.20 13.86 -1.41
N GLN A 132 -3.79 14.81 -0.58
CA GLN A 132 -3.37 14.55 0.78
C GLN A 132 -4.56 14.45 1.71
N GLY A 133 -4.68 13.34 2.41
CA GLY A 133 -5.70 13.15 3.43
C GLY A 133 -6.04 11.68 3.70
N PRO A 134 -6.84 11.45 4.75
CA PRO A 134 -7.33 10.11 5.06
C PRO A 134 -8.28 9.58 3.97
N ILE A 135 -8.10 8.32 3.61
CA ILE A 135 -8.93 7.59 2.63
C ILE A 135 -10.41 7.64 3.06
N GLU A 136 -10.67 7.48 4.35
CA GLU A 136 -12.00 7.52 4.95
C GLU A 136 -12.77 8.80 4.59
N ARG A 137 -12.11 9.94 4.76
CA ARG A 137 -12.70 11.25 4.45
C ARG A 137 -12.86 11.50 2.96
N PHE A 138 -11.93 10.99 2.16
CA PHE A 138 -12.04 11.11 0.72
C PHE A 138 -13.25 10.35 0.18
N LEU A 139 -13.41 9.09 0.59
CA LEU A 139 -14.50 8.23 0.14
C LEU A 139 -15.91 8.71 0.58
N GLU A 140 -15.99 9.53 1.63
CA GLU A 140 -17.26 10.17 2.03
C GLU A 140 -17.69 11.30 1.09
N LYS A 141 -16.74 11.96 0.44
CA LYS A 141 -16.96 13.16 -0.38
C LYS A 141 -16.90 12.90 -1.88
N ALA A 142 -16.36 11.75 -2.28
CA ALA A 142 -16.22 11.41 -3.68
C ALA A 142 -17.61 11.27 -4.33
N SER A 143 -17.85 12.06 -5.38
CA SER A 143 -19.13 12.14 -6.08
C SER A 143 -19.11 11.49 -7.45
N GLU A 144 -17.94 11.42 -8.08
CA GLU A 144 -17.79 10.85 -9.42
C GLU A 144 -17.29 9.41 -9.33
N PRO A 145 -17.91 8.48 -10.06
CA PRO A 145 -17.49 7.09 -10.04
C PRO A 145 -16.16 6.90 -10.79
N TYR A 146 -15.35 5.99 -10.27
CA TYR A 146 -14.12 5.53 -10.91
C TYR A 146 -14.35 4.22 -11.67
N ASP A 147 -13.52 3.97 -12.66
CA ASP A 147 -13.48 2.68 -13.35
C ASP A 147 -12.65 1.65 -12.58
N LEU A 148 -11.58 2.09 -11.91
CA LEU A 148 -10.74 1.24 -11.06
C LEU A 148 -10.57 1.88 -9.69
N VAL A 149 -10.81 1.12 -8.62
CA VAL A 149 -10.37 1.48 -7.26
C VAL A 149 -9.36 0.44 -6.79
N ALA A 150 -8.19 0.90 -6.41
CA ALA A 150 -7.04 0.05 -6.10
C ALA A 150 -6.47 0.30 -4.70
N PHE A 151 -6.06 -0.79 -4.05
CA PHE A 151 -5.33 -0.83 -2.79
C PHE A 151 -4.09 -1.72 -2.98
N SER A 152 -2.91 -1.20 -2.72
CA SER A 152 -1.68 -1.98 -2.83
C SER A 152 -0.88 -1.88 -1.54
N SER A 153 -0.93 -2.93 -0.70
CA SER A 153 -0.28 -2.96 0.62
C SER A 153 -0.80 -1.84 1.56
N VAL A 154 -2.11 -1.71 1.69
CA VAL A 154 -2.76 -0.58 2.39
C VAL A 154 -3.79 -1.02 3.41
N LEU A 155 -4.59 -2.04 3.14
CA LEU A 155 -5.75 -2.40 3.98
C LEU A 155 -5.33 -2.72 5.43
N HIS A 156 -4.13 -3.27 5.61
CA HIS A 156 -3.60 -3.58 6.93
C HIS A 156 -3.24 -2.36 7.79
N HIS A 157 -3.18 -1.16 7.19
CA HIS A 157 -2.99 0.11 7.89
C HIS A 157 -4.30 0.77 8.32
N LEU A 158 -5.44 0.28 7.83
CA LEU A 158 -6.75 0.88 8.07
C LEU A 158 -7.42 0.23 9.28
N TYR A 159 -7.92 1.04 10.22
CA TYR A 159 -8.60 0.55 11.41
C TYR A 159 -9.83 -0.31 11.07
N SER A 160 -10.67 0.18 10.16
CA SER A 160 -11.93 -0.44 9.74
C SER A 160 -11.89 -0.81 8.25
N TYR A 161 -10.89 -1.61 7.80
CA TYR A 161 -10.67 -1.90 6.39
C TYR A 161 -11.91 -2.45 5.65
N LEU A 162 -12.76 -3.26 6.29
CA LEU A 162 -13.98 -3.78 5.65
C LEU A 162 -14.97 -2.66 5.32
N SER A 163 -15.14 -1.68 6.21
CA SER A 163 -15.97 -0.50 5.96
C SER A 163 -15.40 0.34 4.80
N ILE A 164 -14.07 0.45 4.73
CA ILE A 164 -13.40 1.16 3.64
C ILE A 164 -13.58 0.42 2.31
N VAL A 165 -13.44 -0.90 2.28
CA VAL A 165 -13.72 -1.72 1.09
C VAL A 165 -15.16 -1.53 0.62
N GLU A 166 -16.13 -1.55 1.53
CA GLU A 166 -17.53 -1.30 1.20
C GLU A 166 -17.75 0.10 0.61
N ARG A 167 -17.20 1.16 1.23
CA ARG A 167 -17.31 2.53 0.70
C ARG A 167 -16.61 2.67 -0.65
N ALA A 168 -15.41 2.11 -0.80
CA ALA A 168 -14.65 2.12 -2.03
C ALA A 168 -15.37 1.40 -3.17
N SER A 169 -16.04 0.29 -2.87
CA SER A 169 -16.84 -0.45 -3.86
C SER A 169 -18.01 0.38 -4.42
N LYS A 170 -18.56 1.29 -3.60
CA LYS A 170 -19.64 2.20 -4.03
C LYS A 170 -19.16 3.30 -4.97
N GLN A 171 -17.85 3.61 -4.97
CA GLN A 171 -17.23 4.58 -5.87
C GLN A 171 -16.94 4.04 -7.28
N LEU A 172 -17.23 2.77 -7.54
CA LEU A 172 -16.98 2.15 -8.84
C LEU A 172 -18.16 2.32 -9.80
N SER A 173 -17.87 2.60 -11.05
CA SER A 173 -18.86 2.57 -12.13
C SER A 173 -19.36 1.14 -12.39
N LEU A 174 -20.49 0.98 -13.09
CA LEU A 174 -20.93 -0.34 -13.57
C LEU A 174 -19.85 -0.93 -14.51
N GLY A 175 -19.48 -2.18 -14.30
CA GLY A 175 -18.36 -2.84 -14.97
C GLY A 175 -16.99 -2.41 -14.45
N GLY A 176 -16.94 -1.50 -13.48
CA GLY A 176 -15.70 -1.07 -12.83
C GLY A 176 -15.05 -2.17 -12.00
N ILE A 177 -13.77 -2.02 -11.71
CA ILE A 177 -12.94 -3.05 -11.06
C ILE A 177 -12.46 -2.57 -9.70
N PHE A 178 -12.66 -3.42 -8.68
CA PHE A 178 -11.98 -3.36 -7.40
C PHE A 178 -10.71 -4.21 -7.47
N TYR A 179 -9.58 -3.65 -7.07
CA TYR A 179 -8.29 -4.33 -7.01
C TYR A 179 -7.62 -4.15 -5.65
N SER A 180 -7.25 -5.25 -5.00
CA SER A 180 -6.43 -5.24 -3.78
C SER A 180 -5.29 -6.24 -3.93
N ASN A 181 -4.08 -5.85 -3.49
CA ASN A 181 -2.87 -6.66 -3.60
C ASN A 181 -1.89 -6.37 -2.46
N TYR A 182 -1.06 -7.35 -2.11
CA TYR A 182 0.05 -7.27 -1.14
C TYR A 182 -0.33 -7.05 0.33
N ASP A 183 -1.59 -7.17 0.70
CA ASP A 183 -1.94 -7.14 2.12
C ASP A 183 -1.62 -8.49 2.81
N PRO A 184 -1.16 -8.47 4.08
CA PRO A 184 -0.86 -9.67 4.83
C PRO A 184 -2.14 -10.48 5.12
N LEU A 185 -2.07 -11.79 4.89
CA LEU A 185 -3.21 -12.71 5.04
C LEU A 185 -3.50 -13.05 6.51
N ALA A 186 -4.78 -13.06 6.90
CA ALA A 186 -5.25 -13.58 8.19
C ALA A 186 -5.77 -15.03 8.06
N PRO A 187 -5.71 -15.81 9.14
CA PRO A 187 -4.97 -15.57 10.36
C PRO A 187 -3.50 -15.94 10.21
N LYS A 188 -2.59 -15.09 10.65
CA LYS A 188 -1.19 -15.48 10.80
C LYS A 188 -1.07 -16.33 12.06
N SER A 189 -0.43 -17.51 11.96
CA SER A 189 -0.05 -18.27 13.13
C SER A 189 1.03 -17.50 13.92
N PRO A 190 0.77 -17.04 15.16
CA PRO A 190 1.73 -16.19 15.88
C PRO A 190 3.10 -16.85 16.11
N PHE A 191 3.13 -18.16 16.21
CA PHE A 191 4.37 -18.91 16.45
C PHE A 191 5.25 -19.05 15.22
N TRP A 192 4.66 -19.45 14.09
CA TRP A 192 5.43 -19.69 12.86
C TRP A 192 5.75 -18.39 12.13
N ALA A 193 4.86 -17.41 12.14
CA ALA A 193 5.07 -16.13 11.49
C ALA A 193 6.34 -15.42 12.00
N GLY A 194 6.53 -15.37 13.33
CA GLY A 194 7.74 -14.77 13.92
C GLY A 194 9.02 -15.52 13.61
N ALA A 195 8.98 -16.85 13.52
CA ALA A 195 10.15 -17.67 13.19
C ALA A 195 10.55 -17.52 11.72
N PHE A 196 9.57 -17.50 10.80
CA PHE A 196 9.83 -17.33 9.36
C PHE A 196 10.26 -15.90 9.02
N ASP A 197 9.65 -14.88 9.61
CA ASP A 197 10.08 -13.48 9.43
C ASP A 197 11.52 -13.27 9.94
N ALA A 198 11.87 -13.87 11.08
CA ALA A 198 13.24 -13.84 11.60
C ALA A 198 14.22 -14.57 10.67
N LEU A 199 13.82 -15.69 10.09
CA LEU A 199 14.61 -16.48 9.13
C LEU A 199 14.80 -15.68 7.83
N ASP A 200 13.71 -15.15 7.27
CA ASP A 200 13.71 -14.35 6.03
C ASP A 200 14.59 -13.09 6.21
N THR A 201 14.40 -12.37 7.31
CA THR A 201 15.25 -11.21 7.65
C THR A 201 16.71 -11.61 7.78
N THR A 202 17.02 -12.77 8.34
CA THR A 202 18.40 -13.24 8.51
C THR A 202 19.01 -13.62 7.18
N ILE A 203 18.31 -14.38 6.34
CA ILE A 203 18.75 -14.77 5.00
C ILE A 203 18.94 -13.53 4.12
N ALA A 204 17.99 -12.60 4.12
CA ALA A 204 18.12 -11.36 3.35
C ALA A 204 19.36 -10.56 3.76
N LYS A 205 19.63 -10.42 5.06
CA LYS A 205 20.83 -9.73 5.54
C LYS A 205 22.13 -10.43 5.15
N VAL A 206 22.18 -11.75 5.22
CA VAL A 206 23.36 -12.53 4.82
C VAL A 206 23.63 -12.39 3.33
N LEU A 207 22.59 -12.37 2.50
CA LEU A 207 22.74 -12.34 1.03
C LEU A 207 22.99 -10.92 0.48
N PHE A 208 22.32 -9.90 1.05
CA PHE A 208 22.32 -8.55 0.46
C PHE A 208 23.19 -7.55 1.23
N ASP A 209 23.49 -7.80 2.51
CA ASP A 209 24.34 -6.95 3.33
C ASP A 209 25.19 -7.76 4.31
N PRO A 210 26.13 -8.59 3.81
CA PRO A 210 27.00 -9.40 4.65
C PRO A 210 27.92 -8.55 5.56
N ALA A 211 28.19 -7.29 5.18
CA ALA A 211 29.01 -6.39 5.97
C ALA A 211 28.32 -5.90 7.25
N ASP A 212 26.97 -5.87 7.26
CA ASP A 212 26.17 -5.41 8.43
C ASP A 212 25.75 -6.56 9.35
N VAL A 213 26.03 -7.82 9.00
CA VAL A 213 25.69 -9.00 9.83
C VAL A 213 26.41 -8.96 11.17
N LEU A 214 27.72 -8.74 11.16
CA LEU A 214 28.54 -8.67 12.39
C LEU A 214 28.25 -7.41 13.23
N PRO A 215 28.15 -6.19 12.64
CA PRO A 215 27.68 -5.01 13.37
C PRO A 215 26.24 -5.14 13.88
N GLY A 216 25.33 -5.76 13.10
CA GLY A 216 23.96 -6.01 13.50
C GLY A 216 23.84 -6.95 14.69
N ILE A 217 24.60 -8.05 14.73
CA ILE A 217 24.71 -8.96 15.87
C ILE A 217 25.33 -8.23 17.08
N ARG A 218 26.40 -7.48 16.90
CA ARG A 218 27.02 -6.67 17.97
C ARG A 218 26.06 -5.61 18.49
N ARG A 219 25.24 -4.97 17.64
CA ARG A 219 24.24 -3.97 18.04
C ARG A 219 23.11 -4.61 18.83
N ARG A 220 22.64 -5.83 18.46
CA ARG A 220 21.65 -6.61 19.21
C ARG A 220 22.19 -7.10 20.56
N LEU A 221 23.42 -7.61 20.60
CA LEU A 221 24.07 -8.00 21.84
C LEU A 221 24.33 -6.78 22.74
N ARG A 222 24.75 -5.62 22.17
CA ARG A 222 24.90 -4.38 22.93
C ARG A 222 23.56 -3.88 23.46
N LYS A 223 22.45 -3.99 22.69
CA LYS A 223 21.09 -3.70 23.19
C LYS A 223 20.64 -4.63 24.32
N PHE A 224 21.12 -5.87 24.33
CA PHE A 224 20.81 -6.83 25.39
C PHE A 224 21.60 -6.54 26.67
N PHE A 225 22.81 -5.99 26.56
CA PHE A 225 23.73 -5.76 27.68
C PHE A 225 23.91 -4.29 28.08
N SER A 226 23.48 -3.32 27.31
CA SER A 226 23.52 -1.90 27.69
C SER A 226 22.13 -1.32 27.59
N GLY A 227 21.61 -0.86 28.75
CA GLY A 227 20.39 -0.07 28.81
C GLY A 227 20.55 1.20 27.96
N SER A 228 20.12 1.13 26.70
CA SER A 228 20.12 2.24 25.77
C SER A 228 18.88 3.08 25.94
N ASP A 229 19.03 4.37 25.71
CA ASP A 229 18.00 5.41 25.80
C ASP A 229 16.62 4.93 25.31
N PRO A 230 15.66 4.76 26.24
CA PRO A 230 14.44 3.99 25.96
C PRO A 230 13.35 4.79 25.24
N GLU A 231 13.44 6.13 25.16
CA GLU A 231 12.31 6.94 24.71
C GLU A 231 12.23 7.04 23.19
N PHE A 232 13.33 7.27 22.49
CA PHE A 232 13.30 7.39 21.03
C PHE A 232 12.98 6.05 20.35
N GLY A 233 13.61 4.97 20.78
CA GLY A 233 13.36 3.64 20.26
C GLY A 233 11.96 3.10 20.57
N ARG A 234 11.35 3.53 21.69
CA ARG A 234 9.95 3.17 22.03
C ARG A 234 8.93 3.99 21.26
N ALA A 235 9.19 5.27 21.03
CA ALA A 235 8.29 6.11 20.25
C ALA A 235 8.18 5.63 18.79
N VAL A 236 9.30 5.27 18.16
CA VAL A 236 9.31 4.71 16.79
C VAL A 236 8.69 3.32 16.73
N ALA A 237 8.99 2.44 17.69
CA ALA A 237 8.38 1.12 17.76
C ALA A 237 6.87 1.17 18.09
N SER A 238 6.43 2.10 18.93
CA SER A 238 5.01 2.25 19.27
C SER A 238 4.21 2.87 18.13
N ALA A 239 4.76 3.81 17.38
CA ALA A 239 4.11 4.37 16.19
C ALA A 239 4.02 3.32 15.07
N GLY A 240 5.08 2.55 14.82
CA GLY A 240 5.07 1.45 13.86
C GLY A 240 4.07 0.35 14.22
N ASP A 241 4.02 -0.07 15.47
CA ASP A 241 3.05 -1.09 15.94
C ASP A 241 1.59 -0.64 15.79
N VAL A 242 1.30 0.66 15.85
CA VAL A 242 -0.04 1.22 15.63
C VAL A 242 -0.31 1.50 14.16
N ALA A 243 0.69 1.97 13.41
CA ALA A 243 0.57 2.22 11.97
C ALA A 243 0.32 0.91 11.19
N GLU A 244 0.97 -0.17 11.60
CA GLU A 244 0.80 -1.52 11.04
C GLU A 244 -0.28 -2.31 11.80
N PHE A 245 -1.45 -1.71 11.99
CA PHE A 245 -2.50 -2.20 12.90
C PHE A 245 -2.89 -3.66 12.65
N HIS A 246 -3.02 -4.06 11.39
CA HIS A 246 -3.37 -5.44 11.01
C HIS A 246 -2.18 -6.28 10.52
N VAL A 247 -0.94 -5.81 10.60
CA VAL A 247 0.21 -6.63 10.16
C VAL A 247 0.37 -7.90 10.98
N ARG A 248 0.08 -7.83 12.28
CA ARG A 248 0.18 -9.01 13.16
C ARG A 248 -1.03 -9.94 13.08
N THR A 249 -2.22 -9.40 12.88
CA THR A 249 -3.48 -10.19 12.79
C THR A 249 -3.78 -10.62 11.36
N GLY A 250 -3.24 -9.93 10.37
CA GLY A 250 -3.56 -10.08 8.96
C GLY A 250 -4.90 -9.44 8.59
N VAL A 251 -5.16 -9.42 7.30
CA VAL A 251 -6.42 -8.98 6.69
C VAL A 251 -7.19 -10.23 6.24
N ASP A 252 -8.46 -10.32 6.58
CA ASP A 252 -9.33 -11.45 6.20
C ASP A 252 -9.84 -11.25 4.77
N ASP A 253 -9.16 -11.86 3.81
CA ASP A 253 -9.47 -11.81 2.39
C ASP A 253 -10.85 -12.41 2.06
N MET A 254 -11.31 -13.40 2.83
CA MET A 254 -12.63 -14.00 2.63
C MET A 254 -13.75 -13.06 3.07
N GLN A 255 -13.54 -12.24 4.10
CA GLN A 255 -14.50 -11.21 4.47
C GLN A 255 -14.55 -10.10 3.42
N ILE A 256 -13.40 -9.68 2.86
CA ILE A 256 -13.37 -8.73 1.73
C ILE A 256 -14.18 -9.28 0.55
N GLN A 257 -13.95 -10.54 0.17
CA GLN A 257 -14.71 -11.17 -0.89
C GLN A 257 -16.22 -11.11 -0.62
N ARG A 258 -16.66 -11.48 0.60
CA ARG A 258 -18.09 -11.42 0.98
C ARG A 258 -18.67 -10.01 0.89
N VAL A 259 -17.92 -9.01 1.34
CA VAL A 259 -18.35 -7.60 1.22
C VAL A 259 -18.54 -7.23 -0.23
N LEU A 260 -17.62 -7.57 -1.12
CA LEU A 260 -17.70 -7.29 -2.54
C LEU A 260 -18.89 -8.03 -3.20
N GLU A 261 -19.05 -9.32 -2.96
CA GLU A 261 -20.16 -10.12 -3.48
C GLU A 261 -21.52 -9.56 -3.02
N THR A 262 -21.64 -9.17 -1.74
CA THR A 262 -22.86 -8.57 -1.18
C THR A 262 -23.17 -7.20 -1.82
N ASN A 263 -22.13 -6.46 -2.26
CA ASN A 263 -22.28 -5.18 -2.96
C ASN A 263 -22.39 -5.32 -4.49
N GLY A 264 -22.66 -6.52 -5.00
CA GLY A 264 -22.94 -6.77 -6.40
C GLY A 264 -21.72 -6.93 -7.29
N PHE A 265 -20.60 -7.44 -6.74
CA PHE A 265 -19.40 -7.74 -7.50
C PHE A 265 -19.27 -9.23 -7.80
N SER A 266 -18.73 -9.54 -8.96
CA SER A 266 -18.26 -10.87 -9.33
C SER A 266 -16.75 -10.94 -9.15
N ILE A 267 -16.27 -11.98 -8.46
CA ILE A 267 -14.85 -12.20 -8.27
C ILE A 267 -14.22 -12.71 -9.58
N VAL A 268 -13.32 -11.93 -10.15
CA VAL A 268 -12.58 -12.28 -11.37
C VAL A 268 -11.33 -13.10 -11.01
N ARG A 269 -10.63 -12.70 -9.95
CA ARG A 269 -9.47 -13.40 -9.42
C ARG A 269 -9.39 -13.23 -7.91
N HIS A 270 -9.20 -14.32 -7.20
CA HIS A 270 -8.84 -14.34 -5.79
C HIS A 270 -7.71 -15.33 -5.62
N GLN A 271 -6.56 -14.85 -5.25
CA GLN A 271 -5.35 -15.67 -5.15
C GLN A 271 -4.60 -15.33 -3.87
N ARG A 272 -4.20 -16.35 -3.14
CA ARG A 272 -3.26 -16.25 -2.03
C ARG A 272 -1.89 -16.69 -2.53
N PHE A 273 -0.84 -16.01 -2.11
CA PHE A 273 0.52 -16.27 -2.58
C PHE A 273 1.55 -16.11 -1.47
N ALA A 274 2.69 -16.77 -1.66
CA ALA A 274 3.82 -16.65 -0.78
C ALA A 274 4.58 -15.34 -1.06
N THR A 275 5.00 -14.69 0.00
CA THR A 275 5.93 -13.57 -0.05
C THR A 275 7.26 -13.98 0.58
N GLY A 276 8.28 -13.16 0.45
CA GLY A 276 9.60 -13.36 1.02
C GLY A 276 10.55 -12.30 0.51
N ARG A 277 11.46 -11.85 1.37
CA ARG A 277 12.46 -10.83 1.02
C ARG A 277 13.51 -11.32 0.04
N THR A 278 13.60 -12.65 -0.15
CA THR A 278 14.49 -13.28 -1.11
C THR A 278 13.74 -14.30 -1.96
N ALA A 279 14.22 -14.55 -3.18
CA ALA A 279 13.67 -15.61 -4.05
C ALA A 279 13.71 -16.99 -3.38
N VAL A 280 14.72 -17.26 -2.55
CA VAL A 280 14.88 -18.51 -1.81
C VAL A 280 13.78 -18.66 -0.74
N THR A 281 13.56 -17.64 0.07
CA THR A 281 12.52 -17.69 1.12
C THR A 281 11.14 -17.75 0.50
N ARG A 282 10.87 -17.02 -0.57
CA ARG A 282 9.62 -17.09 -1.33
C ARG A 282 9.39 -18.50 -1.89
N PHE A 283 10.41 -19.12 -2.52
CA PHE A 283 10.32 -20.50 -3.02
C PHE A 283 10.01 -21.50 -1.90
N LEU A 284 10.67 -21.35 -0.73
CA LEU A 284 10.42 -22.20 0.42
C LEU A 284 8.99 -22.00 0.97
N ASN A 285 8.55 -20.75 1.10
CA ASN A 285 7.20 -20.42 1.56
C ASN A 285 6.14 -21.01 0.62
N ASP A 286 6.34 -20.90 -0.69
CA ASP A 286 5.44 -21.49 -1.68
C ASP A 286 5.39 -23.01 -1.58
N ARG A 287 6.55 -23.68 -1.51
CA ARG A 287 6.65 -25.14 -1.36
C ARG A 287 6.00 -25.67 -0.07
N LEU A 288 6.10 -24.89 1.02
CA LEU A 288 5.50 -25.21 2.31
C LEU A 288 4.06 -24.73 2.43
N ARG A 289 3.51 -24.11 1.37
CA ARG A 289 2.18 -23.46 1.36
C ARG A 289 1.99 -22.45 2.48
N LEU A 290 3.03 -21.72 2.81
CA LEU A 290 3.00 -20.61 3.75
C LEU A 290 2.59 -19.36 2.98
N LEU A 291 1.30 -19.29 2.67
CA LEU A 291 0.73 -18.17 1.92
C LEU A 291 0.54 -17.02 2.88
N GLU A 292 1.20 -15.91 2.62
CA GLU A 292 1.30 -14.77 3.55
C GLU A 292 0.59 -13.54 3.03
N SER A 293 0.24 -13.51 1.75
CA SER A 293 -0.42 -12.40 1.12
C SER A 293 -1.51 -12.86 0.15
N PHE A 294 -2.36 -11.93 -0.26
CA PHE A 294 -3.43 -12.21 -1.21
C PHE A 294 -3.59 -11.08 -2.21
N LYS A 295 -4.32 -11.39 -3.29
CA LYS A 295 -4.87 -10.41 -4.22
C LYS A 295 -6.31 -10.73 -4.57
N ILE A 296 -7.11 -9.70 -4.75
CA ILE A 296 -8.50 -9.77 -5.18
C ILE A 296 -8.69 -8.82 -6.36
N ILE A 297 -9.25 -9.33 -7.45
CA ILE A 297 -9.78 -8.55 -8.56
C ILE A 297 -11.26 -8.89 -8.64
N ALA A 298 -12.12 -7.90 -8.48
CA ALA A 298 -13.55 -8.07 -8.53
C ALA A 298 -14.17 -7.02 -9.47
N ARG A 299 -15.15 -7.42 -10.27
CA ARG A 299 -15.84 -6.57 -11.22
C ARG A 299 -17.24 -6.27 -10.73
N ARG A 300 -17.61 -5.00 -10.72
CA ARG A 300 -18.99 -4.57 -10.43
C ARG A 300 -19.92 -5.06 -11.53
N ASN A 301 -20.98 -5.78 -11.15
CA ASN A 301 -21.97 -6.25 -12.09
C ASN A 301 -22.76 -5.08 -12.69
N SER A 302 -23.24 -5.27 -13.90
CA SER A 302 -24.08 -4.32 -14.61
C SER A 302 -25.51 -4.26 -14.04
#